data_24aa3d7d2eb4007eeb9d36500d93afe5
#
_entry.id   24aa3d7d2eb4007eeb9d36500d93afe5
#
_cell.length_a   1.000
_cell.length_b   1.000
_cell.length_c   1.000
_cell.angle_alpha   90.00
_cell.angle_beta   90.00
_cell.angle_gamma   90.00
#
_symmetry.space_group_name_H-M   'P 1'
#
loop_
_entity.id
_entity.type
_entity.pdbx_description
1 polymer ?
#
loop_
_entity_poly.entity_id
_entity_poly.type
_entity_poly.pdbx_seq_one_letter_code
_entity_poly.pdbx_strand_id
1 'polypeptide(L)'
;MKLSKRLQKIESMVTSQYDHIWDCCCDHGFLGAELVARKAAPFVHFVDLVPELMDQLENKLKRYFPIDEESNFHSLSYSQWQVHCMDLCQLQLQEFKGKHLVIIAGVGGDLMSAMVKAIAQKNAAADIDFLLCPVHHQYRLRQQLIALDLGLKTEMLMIENRRYYEIILTSPHKNNGVSTISPVISPVGHSIWQCHTQEEFNIASGYLNKTLAHYQRKQLKHGAKVQPIIDAYSAVTLQYS
;
A
#
# COMPACT_ATOMS: atom_id res chain seq x y z
N MET A 1 17.55 6.87 -10.81
CA MET A 1 17.99 6.30 -9.51
C MET A 1 17.36 4.93 -9.35
N LYS A 2 18.03 3.95 -8.75
CA LYS A 2 17.49 2.58 -8.68
C LYS A 2 16.57 2.45 -7.45
N LEU A 3 15.30 2.10 -7.67
CA LEU A 3 14.38 1.76 -6.58
C LEU A 3 14.88 0.55 -5.77
N SER A 4 14.57 0.51 -4.47
CA SER A 4 14.73 -0.70 -3.66
C SER A 4 13.84 -1.83 -4.21
N LYS A 5 14.17 -3.09 -3.93
CA LYS A 5 13.37 -4.25 -4.38
C LYS A 5 11.91 -4.13 -3.92
N ARG A 6 11.69 -3.63 -2.71
CA ARG A 6 10.35 -3.39 -2.16
C ARG A 6 9.58 -2.36 -2.98
N LEU A 7 10.18 -1.21 -3.28
CA LEU A 7 9.54 -0.18 -4.09
C LEU A 7 9.32 -0.63 -5.53
N GLN A 8 10.26 -1.40 -6.12
CA GLN A 8 10.07 -2.02 -7.44
C GLN A 8 8.87 -2.96 -7.45
N LYS A 9 8.69 -3.74 -6.36
CA LYS A 9 7.54 -4.64 -6.25
C LYS A 9 6.22 -3.90 -6.12
N ILE A 10 6.18 -2.84 -5.29
CA ILE A 10 5.00 -1.97 -5.17
C ILE A 10 4.69 -1.34 -6.54
N GLU A 11 5.69 -0.79 -7.21
CA GLU A 11 5.59 -0.17 -8.53
C GLU A 11 5.00 -1.15 -9.57
N SER A 12 5.49 -2.40 -9.61
CA SER A 12 5.03 -3.43 -10.54
C SER A 12 3.56 -3.86 -10.32
N MET A 13 2.99 -3.60 -9.15
CA MET A 13 1.58 -3.87 -8.85
C MET A 13 0.64 -2.74 -9.31
N VAL A 14 1.19 -1.60 -9.72
CA VAL A 14 0.40 -0.46 -10.22
C VAL A 14 0.06 -0.67 -11.69
N THR A 15 -1.23 -0.84 -11.98
CA THR A 15 -1.77 -0.99 -13.34
C THR A 15 -2.26 0.35 -13.89
N SER A 16 -2.51 0.46 -15.21
CA SER A 16 -2.95 1.68 -15.91
C SER A 16 -4.46 1.99 -15.78
N GLN A 17 -5.13 1.46 -14.76
CA GLN A 17 -6.58 1.61 -14.58
C GLN A 17 -6.99 2.81 -13.71
N TYR A 18 -6.04 3.63 -13.27
CA TYR A 18 -6.28 4.75 -12.36
C TYR A 18 -6.14 6.07 -13.10
N ASP A 19 -6.98 7.05 -12.73
CA ASP A 19 -6.86 8.43 -13.18
C ASP A 19 -5.87 9.19 -12.31
N HIS A 20 -5.85 8.87 -11.01
CA HIS A 20 -5.00 9.50 -10.01
C HIS A 20 -4.25 8.45 -9.17
N ILE A 21 -2.94 8.61 -9.05
CA ILE A 21 -2.10 7.83 -8.13
C ILE A 21 -1.56 8.76 -7.05
N TRP A 22 -1.70 8.37 -5.79
CA TRP A 22 -1.26 9.12 -4.62
C TRP A 22 -0.13 8.37 -3.94
N ASP A 23 1.12 8.83 -4.11
CA ASP A 23 2.29 8.34 -3.40
C ASP A 23 2.34 9.03 -2.04
N CYS A 24 1.89 8.34 -0.99
CA CYS A 24 1.67 8.91 0.33
C CYS A 24 2.76 8.49 1.32
N CYS A 25 3.17 9.42 2.20
CA CYS A 25 4.38 9.31 3.00
C CYS A 25 5.58 9.09 2.07
N CYS A 26 5.63 9.89 0.99
CA CYS A 26 6.48 9.65 -0.17
C CYS A 26 7.96 9.93 0.10
N ASP A 27 8.32 10.59 1.21
CA ASP A 27 9.69 10.93 1.57
C ASP A 27 10.39 11.67 0.40
N HIS A 28 11.37 11.08 -0.23
CA HIS A 28 12.06 11.64 -1.40
C HIS A 28 11.34 11.42 -2.73
N GLY A 29 10.14 10.85 -2.75
CA GLY A 29 9.28 10.67 -3.90
C GLY A 29 9.78 9.71 -4.97
N PHE A 30 10.65 8.74 -4.61
CA PHE A 30 11.26 7.85 -5.60
C PHE A 30 10.26 6.95 -6.32
N LEU A 31 9.27 6.43 -5.60
CA LEU A 31 8.23 5.59 -6.16
C LEU A 31 7.35 6.41 -7.12
N GLY A 32 6.84 7.54 -6.65
CA GLY A 32 5.99 8.43 -7.46
C GLY A 32 6.71 8.94 -8.70
N ALA A 33 8.01 9.29 -8.61
CA ALA A 33 8.80 9.73 -9.77
C ALA A 33 8.93 8.64 -10.84
N GLU A 34 9.08 7.37 -10.47
CA GLU A 34 9.07 6.25 -11.42
C GLU A 34 7.70 6.08 -12.07
N LEU A 35 6.61 6.23 -11.28
CA LEU A 35 5.25 6.19 -11.78
C LEU A 35 4.95 7.36 -12.74
N VAL A 36 5.48 8.57 -12.48
CA VAL A 36 5.45 9.71 -13.40
C VAL A 36 6.17 9.36 -14.69
N ALA A 37 7.42 8.89 -14.59
CA ALA A 37 8.28 8.61 -15.75
C ALA A 37 7.66 7.59 -16.72
N ARG A 38 7.03 6.53 -16.20
CA ARG A 38 6.38 5.50 -17.05
C ARG A 38 4.94 5.81 -17.43
N LYS A 39 4.43 6.98 -17.09
CA LYS A 39 3.06 7.38 -17.40
C LYS A 39 2.00 6.42 -16.84
N ALA A 40 2.16 6.06 -15.55
CA ALA A 40 1.33 5.06 -14.89
C ALA A 40 -0.15 5.48 -14.76
N ALA A 41 -0.42 6.78 -14.66
CA ALA A 41 -1.75 7.40 -14.65
C ALA A 41 -1.66 8.81 -15.25
N PRO A 42 -2.79 9.45 -15.61
CA PRO A 42 -2.80 10.87 -15.97
C PRO A 42 -2.16 11.76 -14.92
N PHE A 43 -2.46 11.53 -13.64
CA PHE A 43 -1.97 12.35 -12.54
C PHE A 43 -1.30 11.50 -11.46
N VAL A 44 -0.11 11.94 -11.00
CA VAL A 44 0.59 11.38 -9.84
C VAL A 44 0.75 12.46 -8.78
N HIS A 45 0.24 12.21 -7.59
CA HIS A 45 0.27 13.12 -6.45
C HIS A 45 1.26 12.60 -5.41
N PHE A 46 2.07 13.51 -4.87
CA PHE A 46 3.04 13.22 -3.82
C PHE A 46 2.55 13.86 -2.53
N VAL A 47 2.42 13.08 -1.47
CA VAL A 47 1.89 13.57 -0.19
C VAL A 47 2.84 13.23 0.95
N ASP A 48 3.31 14.23 1.67
CA ASP A 48 4.08 14.07 2.91
C ASP A 48 3.87 15.28 3.83
N LEU A 49 4.22 15.13 5.12
CA LEU A 49 4.11 16.17 6.14
C LEU A 49 5.33 17.09 6.25
N VAL A 50 6.47 16.67 5.67
CA VAL A 50 7.76 17.33 5.88
C VAL A 50 8.00 18.39 4.80
N PRO A 51 7.86 19.71 5.12
CA PRO A 51 7.94 20.78 4.13
C PRO A 51 9.25 20.78 3.34
N GLU A 52 10.40 20.60 4.01
CA GLU A 52 11.71 20.63 3.38
C GLU A 52 11.90 19.49 2.36
N LEU A 53 11.30 18.30 2.62
CA LEU A 53 11.31 17.19 1.67
C LEU A 53 10.42 17.49 0.47
N MET A 54 9.24 18.07 0.70
CA MET A 54 8.30 18.43 -0.36
C MET A 54 8.85 19.52 -1.27
N ASP A 55 9.48 20.55 -0.73
CA ASP A 55 10.17 21.60 -1.51
C ASP A 55 11.31 21.02 -2.36
N GLN A 56 12.13 20.14 -1.78
CA GLN A 56 13.22 19.48 -2.52
C GLN A 56 12.67 18.56 -3.63
N LEU A 57 11.60 17.83 -3.35
CA LEU A 57 10.95 16.96 -4.32
C LEU A 57 10.36 17.76 -5.46
N GLU A 58 9.60 18.82 -5.18
CA GLU A 58 9.01 19.69 -6.19
C GLU A 58 10.06 20.28 -7.11
N ASN A 59 11.19 20.78 -6.57
CA ASN A 59 12.29 21.30 -7.36
C ASN A 59 12.91 20.22 -8.28
N LYS A 60 13.03 18.98 -7.82
CA LYS A 60 13.49 17.86 -8.65
C LYS A 60 12.49 17.53 -9.76
N LEU A 61 11.20 17.48 -9.43
CA LEU A 61 10.16 17.18 -10.40
C LEU A 61 10.09 18.27 -11.48
N LYS A 62 10.13 19.55 -11.14
CA LYS A 62 10.21 20.68 -12.09
C LYS A 62 11.41 20.56 -13.04
N ARG A 63 12.54 20.04 -12.53
CA ARG A 63 13.76 19.85 -13.34
C ARG A 63 13.69 18.68 -14.31
N TYR A 64 13.13 17.53 -13.87
CA TYR A 64 13.16 16.28 -14.64
C TYR A 64 11.87 16.01 -15.42
N PHE A 65 10.76 16.56 -14.98
CA PHE A 65 9.42 16.43 -15.55
C PHE A 65 8.74 17.80 -15.61
N PRO A 66 9.28 18.75 -16.43
CA PRO A 66 8.72 20.09 -16.52
C PRO A 66 7.32 20.04 -17.12
N ILE A 67 6.33 20.64 -16.45
CA ILE A 67 4.95 20.74 -16.92
C ILE A 67 4.71 22.17 -17.35
N ASP A 68 4.34 22.35 -18.64
CA ASP A 68 3.77 23.58 -19.15
C ASP A 68 2.28 23.62 -18.79
N GLU A 69 1.77 24.75 -18.34
CA GLU A 69 0.34 24.91 -17.98
C GLU A 69 -0.59 24.67 -19.19
N GLU A 70 -0.10 24.89 -20.41
CA GLU A 70 -0.82 24.64 -21.67
C GLU A 70 -0.73 23.16 -22.14
N SER A 71 0.11 22.34 -21.50
CA SER A 71 0.32 20.95 -21.90
C SER A 71 -0.83 20.07 -21.41
N ASN A 72 -1.39 19.27 -22.31
CA ASN A 72 -2.34 18.22 -21.93
C ASN A 72 -1.62 16.87 -21.77
N PHE A 73 -2.24 15.94 -21.04
CA PHE A 73 -1.70 14.61 -20.76
C PHE A 73 -1.26 13.84 -22.02
N HIS A 74 -1.97 13.99 -23.13
CA HIS A 74 -1.66 13.25 -24.37
C HIS A 74 -0.40 13.75 -25.07
N SER A 75 -0.03 15.03 -24.88
CA SER A 75 1.17 15.62 -25.46
C SER A 75 2.44 15.35 -24.64
N LEU A 76 2.32 15.05 -23.34
CA LEU A 76 3.44 14.76 -22.46
C LEU A 76 3.96 13.33 -22.63
N SER A 77 5.26 13.14 -22.47
CA SER A 77 5.90 11.82 -22.40
C SER A 77 5.84 11.17 -21.01
N TYR A 78 5.33 11.87 -19.99
CA TYR A 78 5.19 11.46 -18.58
C TYR A 78 3.86 11.94 -18.01
N SER A 79 3.48 11.45 -16.82
CA SER A 79 2.28 11.89 -16.11
C SER A 79 2.39 13.35 -15.66
N GLN A 80 1.25 14.04 -15.57
CA GLN A 80 1.18 15.27 -14.76
C GLN A 80 1.39 14.91 -13.28
N TRP A 81 1.92 15.85 -12.50
CA TRP A 81 2.21 15.60 -11.10
C TRP A 81 1.89 16.83 -10.24
N GLN A 82 1.64 16.56 -8.97
CA GLN A 82 1.39 17.60 -7.97
C GLN A 82 1.96 17.18 -6.61
N VAL A 83 2.53 18.15 -5.87
CA VAL A 83 3.08 17.95 -4.53
C VAL A 83 2.13 18.55 -3.50
N HIS A 84 1.85 17.81 -2.42
CA HIS A 84 0.97 18.21 -1.34
C HIS A 84 1.70 18.06 0.00
N CYS A 85 2.04 19.18 0.64
CA CYS A 85 2.58 19.21 2.00
C CYS A 85 1.42 19.23 2.99
N MET A 86 0.94 18.05 3.43
CA MET A 86 -0.24 17.95 4.29
C MET A 86 -0.30 16.66 5.08
N ASP A 87 -1.11 16.65 6.15
CA ASP A 87 -1.48 15.41 6.85
C ASP A 87 -2.36 14.55 5.94
N LEU A 88 -1.92 13.33 5.68
CA LEU A 88 -2.62 12.35 4.86
C LEU A 88 -4.05 12.06 5.37
N CYS A 89 -4.29 12.15 6.68
CA CYS A 89 -5.64 12.02 7.24
C CYS A 89 -6.61 13.14 6.81
N GLN A 90 -6.10 14.23 6.23
CA GLN A 90 -6.90 15.34 5.71
C GLN A 90 -7.15 15.25 4.19
N LEU A 91 -6.67 14.21 3.52
CA LEU A 91 -6.79 14.04 2.07
C LEU A 91 -8.26 14.07 1.60
N GLN A 92 -8.54 14.93 0.62
CA GLN A 92 -9.86 15.13 0.01
C GLN A 92 -9.80 14.72 -1.47
N LEU A 93 -10.25 13.51 -1.79
CA LEU A 93 -10.19 12.95 -3.15
C LEU A 93 -11.35 13.39 -4.02
N GLN A 94 -12.46 13.82 -3.43
CA GLN A 94 -13.64 14.28 -4.17
C GLN A 94 -13.42 15.53 -5.03
N GLU A 95 -12.33 16.24 -4.82
CA GLU A 95 -11.92 17.37 -5.67
C GLU A 95 -11.38 16.90 -7.03
N PHE A 96 -11.02 15.62 -7.13
CA PHE A 96 -10.44 15.00 -8.30
C PHE A 96 -11.39 13.91 -8.84
N LYS A 97 -11.80 14.03 -10.11
CA LYS A 97 -12.72 13.08 -10.73
C LYS A 97 -11.97 11.86 -11.24
N GLY A 98 -12.53 10.67 -11.05
CA GLY A 98 -11.97 9.44 -11.58
C GLY A 98 -11.65 8.42 -10.50
N LYS A 99 -10.87 7.42 -10.88
CA LYS A 99 -10.45 6.33 -10.01
C LYS A 99 -9.09 6.61 -9.37
N HIS A 100 -9.01 6.43 -8.07
CA HIS A 100 -7.83 6.71 -7.26
C HIS A 100 -7.12 5.44 -6.81
N LEU A 101 -5.78 5.47 -6.86
CA LEU A 101 -4.93 4.54 -6.13
C LEU A 101 -4.18 5.29 -5.03
N VAL A 102 -4.42 4.95 -3.78
CA VAL A 102 -3.69 5.51 -2.63
C VAL A 102 -2.62 4.50 -2.20
N ILE A 103 -1.36 4.85 -2.40
CA ILE A 103 -0.21 4.03 -2.01
C ILE A 103 0.32 4.54 -0.68
N ILE A 104 0.39 3.68 0.34
CA ILE A 104 0.99 4.01 1.63
C ILE A 104 2.07 2.95 1.93
N ALA A 105 3.32 3.37 1.94
CA ALA A 105 4.45 2.47 2.17
C ALA A 105 5.47 3.10 3.12
N GLY A 106 6.15 2.25 3.92
CA GLY A 106 7.24 2.72 4.78
C GLY A 106 6.84 3.15 6.19
N VAL A 107 5.54 3.16 6.52
CA VAL A 107 5.03 3.44 7.87
C VAL A 107 4.55 2.17 8.57
N GLY A 108 4.40 2.23 9.90
CA GLY A 108 3.90 1.09 10.69
C GLY A 108 2.39 0.87 10.51
N GLY A 109 1.95 -0.40 10.71
CA GLY A 109 0.55 -0.78 10.50
C GLY A 109 -0.45 -0.03 11.39
N ASP A 110 -0.06 0.41 12.60
CA ASP A 110 -0.94 1.20 13.47
C ASP A 110 -1.25 2.58 12.87
N LEU A 111 -0.21 3.30 12.41
CA LEU A 111 -0.37 4.60 11.77
C LEU A 111 -1.08 4.45 10.43
N MET A 112 -0.70 3.45 9.63
CA MET A 112 -1.35 3.14 8.35
C MET A 112 -2.84 2.83 8.52
N SER A 113 -3.21 2.08 9.57
CA SER A 113 -4.61 1.81 9.92
C SER A 113 -5.43 3.07 10.18
N ALA A 114 -4.85 4.04 10.90
CA ALA A 114 -5.49 5.32 11.16
C ALA A 114 -5.67 6.14 9.86
N MET A 115 -4.63 6.19 9.02
CA MET A 115 -4.65 6.88 7.73
C MET A 115 -5.71 6.28 6.79
N VAL A 116 -5.70 4.96 6.57
CA VAL A 116 -6.68 4.29 5.70
C VAL A 116 -8.10 4.54 6.20
N LYS A 117 -8.34 4.44 7.52
CA LYS A 117 -9.64 4.73 8.12
C LYS A 117 -10.09 6.16 7.84
N ALA A 118 -9.22 7.15 8.09
CA ALA A 118 -9.53 8.55 7.87
C ALA A 118 -9.86 8.85 6.40
N ILE A 119 -9.02 8.34 5.46
CA ILE A 119 -9.23 8.53 4.01
C ILE A 119 -10.54 7.88 3.58
N ALA A 120 -10.78 6.61 3.94
CA ALA A 120 -11.98 5.89 3.55
C ALA A 120 -13.26 6.56 4.05
N GLN A 121 -13.27 7.02 5.31
CA GLN A 121 -14.43 7.71 5.90
C GLN A 121 -14.68 9.09 5.28
N LYS A 122 -13.62 9.87 5.05
CA LYS A 122 -13.72 11.22 4.49
C LYS A 122 -14.14 11.21 3.02
N ASN A 123 -13.75 10.17 2.28
CA ASN A 123 -13.95 10.05 0.84
C ASN A 123 -14.86 8.88 0.46
N ALA A 124 -15.92 8.62 1.23
CA ALA A 124 -16.80 7.46 1.07
C ALA A 124 -17.47 7.35 -0.32
N ALA A 125 -17.62 8.47 -1.05
CA ALA A 125 -18.20 8.50 -2.40
C ALA A 125 -17.15 8.31 -3.51
N ALA A 126 -15.85 8.37 -3.22
CA ALA A 126 -14.79 8.25 -4.20
C ALA A 126 -14.50 6.78 -4.56
N ASP A 127 -14.03 6.56 -5.80
CA ASP A 127 -13.56 5.24 -6.25
C ASP A 127 -12.09 5.07 -5.88
N ILE A 128 -11.82 4.40 -4.76
CA ILE A 128 -10.49 4.31 -4.17
C ILE A 128 -10.04 2.86 -4.05
N ASP A 129 -8.84 2.58 -4.53
CA ASP A 129 -8.08 1.40 -4.16
C ASP A 129 -6.91 1.80 -3.24
N PHE A 130 -6.53 0.93 -2.31
CA PHE A 130 -5.39 1.13 -1.43
C PHE A 130 -4.29 0.09 -1.72
N LEU A 131 -3.07 0.54 -1.95
CA LEU A 131 -1.87 -0.31 -2.07
C LEU A 131 -0.98 -0.06 -0.85
N LEU A 132 -0.93 -1.03 0.05
CA LEU A 132 -0.42 -0.87 1.41
C LEU A 132 0.81 -1.75 1.64
N CYS A 133 1.89 -1.17 2.18
CA CYS A 133 3.09 -1.91 2.55
C CYS A 133 3.59 -1.50 3.95
N PRO A 134 3.00 -2.07 5.03
CA PRO A 134 3.37 -1.76 6.40
C PRO A 134 4.76 -2.33 6.74
N VAL A 135 5.57 -1.59 7.51
CA VAL A 135 6.89 -2.06 7.96
C VAL A 135 6.82 -2.97 9.20
N HIS A 136 5.72 -2.95 9.93
CA HIS A 136 5.40 -3.82 11.08
C HIS A 136 3.89 -3.74 11.40
N HIS A 137 3.40 -4.56 12.35
CA HIS A 137 1.99 -4.62 12.82
C HIS A 137 0.98 -4.98 11.71
N GLN A 138 1.36 -5.90 10.82
CA GLN A 138 0.54 -6.36 9.68
C GLN A 138 -0.82 -6.89 10.12
N TYR A 139 -0.85 -7.74 11.15
CA TYR A 139 -2.09 -8.30 11.70
C TYR A 139 -3.11 -7.21 12.08
N ARG A 140 -2.64 -6.15 12.75
CA ARG A 140 -3.50 -5.05 13.18
C ARG A 140 -4.04 -4.24 11.99
N LEU A 141 -3.19 -3.99 11.00
CA LEU A 141 -3.63 -3.37 9.75
C LEU A 141 -4.73 -4.21 9.09
N ARG A 142 -4.51 -5.52 8.92
CA ARG A 142 -5.50 -6.42 8.31
C ARG A 142 -6.84 -6.42 9.05
N GLN A 143 -6.81 -6.43 10.38
CA GLN A 143 -8.04 -6.29 11.17
C GLN A 143 -8.76 -4.96 10.92
N GLN A 144 -8.03 -3.86 10.76
CA GLN A 144 -8.64 -2.57 10.41
C GLN A 144 -9.24 -2.59 9.00
N LEU A 145 -8.60 -3.22 8.02
CA LEU A 145 -9.14 -3.35 6.67
C LEU A 145 -10.43 -4.18 6.66
N ILE A 146 -10.48 -5.26 7.44
CA ILE A 146 -11.69 -6.07 7.64
C ILE A 146 -12.81 -5.24 8.29
N ALA A 147 -12.49 -4.48 9.33
CA ALA A 147 -13.46 -3.62 10.02
C ALA A 147 -14.01 -2.47 9.16
N LEU A 148 -13.27 -2.09 8.10
CA LEU A 148 -13.70 -1.11 7.10
C LEU A 148 -14.44 -1.75 5.92
N ASP A 149 -14.71 -3.04 5.97
CA ASP A 149 -15.37 -3.81 4.90
C ASP A 149 -14.66 -3.66 3.55
N LEU A 150 -13.32 -3.75 3.56
CA LEU A 150 -12.51 -3.73 2.34
C LEU A 150 -12.32 -5.15 1.79
N GLY A 151 -12.41 -5.29 0.47
CA GLY A 151 -12.12 -6.54 -0.24
C GLY A 151 -10.65 -6.63 -0.66
N LEU A 152 -10.09 -7.84 -0.63
CA LEU A 152 -8.76 -8.11 -1.13
C LEU A 152 -8.78 -8.18 -2.66
N LYS A 153 -7.88 -7.44 -3.33
CA LYS A 153 -7.63 -7.61 -4.77
C LYS A 153 -6.47 -8.56 -5.01
N THR A 154 -5.36 -8.29 -4.36
CA THR A 154 -4.17 -9.15 -4.38
C THR A 154 -3.29 -8.83 -3.19
N GLU A 155 -2.45 -9.77 -2.82
CA GLU A 155 -1.45 -9.59 -1.78
C GLU A 155 -0.18 -10.35 -2.14
N MET A 156 0.95 -9.88 -1.64
CA MET A 156 2.25 -10.47 -1.87
C MET A 156 3.10 -10.42 -0.62
N LEU A 157 3.97 -11.41 -0.47
CA LEU A 157 5.00 -11.45 0.56
C LEU A 157 6.37 -11.38 -0.10
N MET A 158 7.25 -10.57 0.45
CA MET A 158 8.63 -10.47 -0.02
C MET A 158 9.62 -10.25 1.12
N ILE A 159 10.89 -10.45 0.81
CA ILE A 159 12.00 -10.17 1.72
C ILE A 159 12.97 -9.16 1.09
N GLU A 160 13.37 -8.15 1.87
CA GLU A 160 14.45 -7.22 1.52
C GLU A 160 15.25 -6.89 2.78
N ASN A 161 16.58 -6.91 2.69
CA ASN A 161 17.48 -6.60 3.82
C ASN A 161 17.11 -7.38 5.10
N ARG A 162 16.78 -8.67 4.98
CA ARG A 162 16.37 -9.58 6.08
C ARG A 162 15.07 -9.16 6.79
N ARG A 163 14.26 -8.29 6.18
CA ARG A 163 12.93 -7.90 6.66
C ARG A 163 11.87 -8.42 5.71
N TYR A 164 10.78 -8.94 6.26
CA TYR A 164 9.63 -9.39 5.49
C TYR A 164 8.64 -8.23 5.35
N TYR A 165 8.04 -8.13 4.19
CA TYR A 165 7.05 -7.12 3.86
C TYR A 165 5.85 -7.78 3.20
N GLU A 166 4.66 -7.48 3.71
CA GLU A 166 3.42 -7.73 3.02
C GLU A 166 3.07 -6.51 2.17
N ILE A 167 2.63 -6.74 0.94
CA ILE A 167 2.06 -5.72 0.06
C ILE A 167 0.63 -6.13 -0.20
N ILE A 168 -0.34 -5.27 0.12
CA ILE A 168 -1.77 -5.58 0.09
C ILE A 168 -2.45 -4.56 -0.81
N LEU A 169 -3.08 -5.02 -1.90
CA LEU A 169 -3.97 -4.21 -2.73
C LEU A 169 -5.41 -4.53 -2.36
N THR A 170 -6.17 -3.52 -1.96
CA THR A 170 -7.54 -3.66 -1.47
C THR A 170 -8.43 -2.53 -1.99
N SER A 171 -9.74 -2.77 -2.04
CA SER A 171 -10.76 -1.79 -2.43
C SER A 171 -12.01 -1.92 -1.57
N PRO A 172 -12.81 -0.86 -1.40
CA PRO A 172 -14.13 -0.98 -0.80
C PRO A 172 -15.01 -1.97 -1.56
N HIS A 173 -15.80 -2.76 -0.84
CA HIS A 173 -16.86 -3.55 -1.49
C HIS A 173 -17.88 -2.61 -2.11
N LYS A 174 -17.97 -2.61 -3.45
CA LYS A 174 -19.01 -1.83 -4.15
C LYS A 174 -20.28 -2.65 -4.21
N ASN A 175 -21.35 -2.17 -3.57
CA ASN A 175 -22.71 -2.73 -3.66
C ASN A 175 -23.37 -2.38 -5.01
N ASN A 176 -22.70 -2.55 -6.13
CA ASN A 176 -23.22 -2.22 -7.46
C ASN A 176 -24.03 -3.37 -8.10
N GLY A 177 -24.64 -4.26 -7.30
CA GLY A 177 -25.55 -5.30 -7.82
C GLY A 177 -24.88 -6.41 -8.66
N VAL A 178 -23.62 -6.25 -9.03
CA VAL A 178 -22.80 -7.29 -9.65
C VAL A 178 -21.88 -7.83 -8.56
N SER A 179 -22.20 -9.01 -8.07
CA SER A 179 -21.43 -9.73 -7.05
C SER A 179 -20.07 -10.19 -7.65
N THR A 180 -19.15 -9.27 -7.87
CA THR A 180 -17.73 -9.65 -7.86
C THR A 180 -17.35 -9.81 -6.40
N ILE A 181 -17.47 -11.03 -5.90
CA ILE A 181 -17.04 -11.40 -4.55
C ILE A 181 -15.52 -11.18 -4.52
N SER A 182 -15.11 -9.97 -4.14
CA SER A 182 -13.70 -9.76 -3.79
C SER A 182 -13.38 -10.69 -2.62
N PRO A 183 -12.31 -11.47 -2.66
CA PRO A 183 -11.95 -12.33 -1.56
C PRO A 183 -11.88 -11.53 -0.24
N VAL A 184 -12.37 -12.14 0.83
CA VAL A 184 -12.32 -11.54 2.18
C VAL A 184 -10.86 -11.42 2.61
N ILE A 185 -10.51 -10.29 3.19
CA ILE A 185 -9.17 -10.10 3.77
C ILE A 185 -9.02 -11.04 4.97
N SER A 186 -8.04 -11.93 4.93
CA SER A 186 -7.66 -12.74 6.09
C SER A 186 -6.80 -11.93 7.06
N PRO A 187 -6.98 -12.06 8.39
CA PRO A 187 -6.17 -11.34 9.37
C PRO A 187 -4.69 -11.76 9.37
N VAL A 188 -4.37 -12.90 8.78
CA VAL A 188 -3.00 -13.42 8.67
C VAL A 188 -2.51 -13.54 7.23
N GLY A 189 -3.33 -13.13 6.24
CA GLY A 189 -3.06 -13.37 4.82
C GLY A 189 -3.65 -14.69 4.33
N HIS A 190 -3.77 -14.81 3.02
CA HIS A 190 -4.29 -15.99 2.34
C HIS A 190 -3.34 -16.42 1.21
N SER A 191 -3.24 -15.66 0.14
CA SER A 191 -2.42 -16.01 -1.02
C SER A 191 -0.91 -15.91 -0.76
N ILE A 192 -0.48 -15.17 0.24
CA ILE A 192 0.93 -15.12 0.65
C ILE A 192 1.48 -16.45 1.20
N TRP A 193 0.61 -17.43 1.47
CA TRP A 193 0.95 -18.78 1.92
C TRP A 193 0.90 -19.83 0.81
N GLN A 194 0.45 -19.44 -0.39
CA GLN A 194 0.44 -20.27 -1.60
C GLN A 194 1.77 -20.05 -2.33
N CYS A 195 2.61 -21.09 -2.38
CA CYS A 195 3.96 -21.00 -2.89
C CYS A 195 4.08 -21.83 -4.17
N HIS A 196 4.57 -21.24 -5.24
CA HIS A 196 4.81 -21.89 -6.53
C HIS A 196 6.30 -22.14 -6.78
N THR A 197 7.17 -21.57 -5.95
CA THR A 197 8.62 -21.76 -6.03
C THR A 197 9.20 -22.07 -4.66
N GLN A 198 10.37 -22.74 -4.64
CA GLN A 198 11.10 -22.99 -3.41
C GLN A 198 11.51 -21.70 -2.70
N GLU A 199 11.79 -20.62 -3.45
CA GLU A 199 12.10 -19.31 -2.87
C GLU A 199 10.91 -18.75 -2.14
N GLU A 200 9.71 -18.75 -2.73
CA GLU A 200 8.47 -18.31 -2.08
C GLU A 200 8.19 -19.12 -0.81
N PHE A 201 8.34 -20.45 -0.86
CA PHE A 201 8.17 -21.31 0.30
C PHE A 201 9.15 -20.96 1.43
N ASN A 202 10.40 -20.72 1.11
CA ASN A 202 11.41 -20.33 2.10
C ASN A 202 11.10 -18.95 2.72
N ILE A 203 10.61 -18.00 1.92
CA ILE A 203 10.20 -16.68 2.39
C ILE A 203 8.97 -16.80 3.31
N ALA A 204 7.95 -17.52 2.89
CA ALA A 204 6.71 -17.69 3.65
C ALA A 204 6.95 -18.43 4.98
N SER A 205 7.70 -19.53 4.95
CA SER A 205 8.10 -20.30 6.14
C SER A 205 8.92 -19.44 7.12
N GLY A 206 9.90 -18.70 6.60
CA GLY A 206 10.72 -17.80 7.42
C GLY A 206 9.90 -16.66 8.03
N TYR A 207 8.95 -16.10 7.28
CA TYR A 207 8.03 -15.08 7.78
C TYR A 207 7.12 -15.62 8.89
N LEU A 208 6.48 -16.77 8.68
CA LEU A 208 5.61 -17.41 9.66
C LEU A 208 6.35 -17.69 10.97
N ASN A 209 7.52 -18.34 10.89
CA ASN A 209 8.34 -18.68 12.06
C ASN A 209 8.77 -17.42 12.83
N LYS A 210 9.22 -16.37 12.12
CA LYS A 210 9.63 -15.11 12.75
C LYS A 210 8.46 -14.39 13.43
N THR A 211 7.29 -14.43 12.81
CA THR A 211 6.06 -13.82 13.33
C THR A 211 5.57 -14.54 14.57
N LEU A 212 5.49 -15.87 14.55
CA LEU A 212 5.12 -16.68 15.70
C LEU A 212 6.09 -16.47 16.86
N ALA A 213 7.39 -16.55 16.63
CA ALA A 213 8.40 -16.29 17.65
C ALA A 213 8.32 -14.88 18.26
N HIS A 214 7.95 -13.87 17.45
CA HIS A 214 7.73 -12.52 17.93
C HIS A 214 6.53 -12.43 18.88
N TYR A 215 5.37 -12.99 18.51
CA TYR A 215 4.16 -12.93 19.33
C TYR A 215 4.27 -13.83 20.57
N GLN A 216 4.91 -14.98 20.50
CA GLN A 216 5.21 -15.82 21.66
C GLN A 216 6.07 -15.07 22.70
N ARG A 217 7.10 -14.33 22.26
CA ARG A 217 7.87 -13.47 23.17
C ARG A 217 7.04 -12.32 23.75
N LYS A 218 6.13 -11.74 22.96
CA LYS A 218 5.20 -10.71 23.47
C LYS A 218 4.20 -11.29 24.47
N GLN A 219 3.78 -12.53 24.33
CA GLN A 219 2.86 -13.20 25.25
C GLN A 219 3.42 -13.24 26.68
N LEU A 220 4.73 -13.44 26.85
CA LEU A 220 5.37 -13.41 28.16
C LEU A 220 5.19 -12.08 28.91
N LYS A 221 4.99 -10.96 28.17
CA LYS A 221 4.79 -9.62 28.75
C LYS A 221 3.32 -9.18 28.77
N HIS A 222 2.51 -9.62 27.81
CA HIS A 222 1.15 -9.12 27.56
C HIS A 222 0.06 -10.19 27.75
N GLY A 223 0.42 -11.42 28.14
CA GLY A 223 -0.51 -12.49 28.49
C GLY A 223 -1.52 -12.84 27.40
N ALA A 224 -2.77 -13.05 27.80
CA ALA A 224 -3.84 -13.52 26.92
C ALA A 224 -4.21 -12.58 25.76
N LYS A 225 -3.80 -11.31 25.80
CA LYS A 225 -4.15 -10.33 24.74
C LYS A 225 -3.54 -10.66 23.37
N VAL A 226 -2.45 -11.41 23.32
CA VAL A 226 -1.77 -11.81 22.08
C VAL A 226 -2.11 -13.24 21.65
N GLN A 227 -2.80 -14.02 22.49
CA GLN A 227 -3.16 -15.41 22.17
C GLN A 227 -3.94 -15.55 20.85
N PRO A 228 -4.98 -14.73 20.55
CA PRO A 228 -5.71 -14.85 19.31
C PRO A 228 -4.84 -14.66 18.06
N ILE A 229 -3.77 -13.85 18.17
CA ILE A 229 -2.83 -13.64 17.07
C ILE A 229 -1.97 -14.90 16.87
N ILE A 230 -1.49 -15.47 17.97
CA ILE A 230 -0.69 -16.71 17.93
C ILE A 230 -1.54 -17.84 17.34
N ASP A 231 -2.78 -18.00 17.78
CA ASP A 231 -3.68 -19.04 17.28
C ASP A 231 -3.94 -18.88 15.78
N ALA A 232 -4.20 -17.64 15.34
CA ALA A 232 -4.43 -17.35 13.93
C ALA A 232 -3.21 -17.69 13.03
N TYR A 233 -2.00 -17.32 13.45
CA TYR A 233 -0.79 -17.68 12.69
C TYR A 233 -0.41 -19.16 12.83
N SER A 234 -0.72 -19.79 13.95
CA SER A 234 -0.48 -21.24 14.14
C SER A 234 -1.38 -22.12 13.28
N ALA A 235 -2.56 -21.61 12.90
CA ALA A 235 -3.48 -22.30 12.00
C ALA A 235 -3.10 -22.16 10.51
N VAL A 236 -2.09 -21.36 10.19
CA VAL A 236 -1.63 -21.19 8.81
C VAL A 236 -0.95 -22.46 8.30
N THR A 237 -1.38 -22.92 7.14
CA THR A 237 -0.75 -24.02 6.41
C THR A 237 -0.12 -23.48 5.12
N LEU A 238 1.18 -23.74 4.95
CA LEU A 238 1.88 -23.43 3.71
C LEU A 238 1.47 -24.44 2.64
N GLN A 239 1.06 -23.92 1.48
CA GLN A 239 0.71 -24.74 0.32
C GLN A 239 1.83 -24.60 -0.73
N TYR A 240 2.32 -25.74 -1.22
CA TYR A 240 3.31 -25.78 -2.29
C TYR A 240 2.69 -26.51 -3.49
N SER A 241 2.54 -25.83 -4.61
CA SER A 241 1.91 -26.34 -5.84
C SER A 241 2.83 -26.21 -7.06
#